data_7ada8c183bd3495172cb6b14b57e5ec1
#
_entry.id   7ada8c183bd3495172cb6b14b57e5ec1
#
_cell.length_a   1.000
_cell.length_b   1.000
_cell.length_c   1.000
_cell.angle_alpha   90.00
_cell.angle_beta   90.00
_cell.angle_gamma   90.00
#
_symmetry.space_group_name_H-M   'P 1'
#
loop_
_entity.id
_entity.type
_entity.pdbx_description
1 polymer ?
#
loop_
_entity_poly.entity_id
_entity_poly.type
_entity_poly.pdbx_seq_one_letter_code
_entity_poly.pdbx_strand_id
1 'polypeptide(L)'
;MSRVGRNINVSFERLRHLGHRQDRPGRIAADAGTCPRCDSHYSADEMRRNMRVCPACGHHFAVSARERLEQLGEPGGYTELWPELRAADPLQFTDLKPYVERITEAEGKTGLGEAIVCAELEIRHIPAVAAIMDFSYMGGSMGAVVGEKFARACEYAARKRLPLIVLSSSGGARMQEGTLALMQMAKTVIALDELAEARVPVILVLAHPTTGGVWASFASLGDVTYAEPGALIAFSGPRVIEETTREVLPSDFGRAERQLANGQIDDVVDRRELATRIGRVLAIMAPPAGAGQQAQGSQPLQWAQGAAGGAARAAGNAAAGIPDAVRKGINKFIPSTDDDDAEGDE
;
A
#
# COMPACT_ATOMS: atom_id res chain seq x y z
N MET A 1 20.77 -17.60 44.39
CA MET A 1 19.38 -17.39 44.84
C MET A 1 18.68 -16.77 43.68
N SER A 2 17.98 -17.44 43.02
CA SER A 2 16.66 -18.03 42.85
C SER A 2 15.98 -17.41 41.63
N ARG A 3 15.90 -18.21 40.57
CA ARG A 3 14.73 -18.54 39.72
C ARG A 3 13.72 -17.42 39.45
N VAL A 4 13.68 -16.91 38.22
CA VAL A 4 12.43 -16.75 37.46
C VAL A 4 12.75 -16.90 35.95
N GLY A 5 12.76 -18.12 35.48
CA GLY A 5 12.64 -18.44 34.07
C GLY A 5 11.40 -19.30 33.95
N ARG A 6 10.23 -18.71 33.71
CA ARG A 6 9.04 -19.46 33.28
C ARG A 6 8.95 -19.38 31.78
N ASN A 7 9.30 -20.49 31.12
CA ASN A 7 8.95 -20.79 29.75
C ASN A 7 7.44 -20.57 29.54
N ILE A 8 7.08 -19.56 28.75
CA ILE A 8 5.74 -19.45 28.19
C ILE A 8 5.75 -20.30 26.91
N ASN A 9 5.64 -21.61 27.08
CA ASN A 9 5.32 -22.52 26.02
C ASN A 9 3.80 -22.46 25.80
N VAL A 10 3.33 -21.47 25.04
CA VAL A 10 1.94 -21.42 24.61
C VAL A 10 1.79 -22.49 23.53
N SER A 11 1.16 -23.59 23.91
CA SER A 11 0.82 -24.67 23.01
C SER A 11 -0.10 -24.16 21.89
N PHE A 12 0.45 -24.02 20.68
CA PHE A 12 -0.27 -23.64 19.45
C PHE A 12 -1.41 -24.60 19.08
N GLU A 13 -1.54 -25.74 19.72
CA GLU A 13 -2.59 -26.73 19.45
C GLU A 13 -3.94 -26.37 20.06
N ARG A 14 -3.99 -25.58 21.14
CA ARG A 14 -5.27 -25.16 21.77
C ARG A 14 -6.03 -24.07 20.99
N LEU A 15 -5.40 -23.41 20.04
CA LEU A 15 -6.02 -22.34 19.23
C LEU A 15 -6.78 -22.86 18.00
N ARG A 16 -6.73 -24.17 17.73
CA ARG A 16 -7.42 -24.76 16.56
C ARG A 16 -8.92 -24.99 16.73
N HIS A 17 -9.47 -24.87 17.92
CA HIS A 17 -10.86 -25.27 18.22
C HIS A 17 -11.82 -24.17 18.66
N LEU A 18 -11.40 -22.90 18.70
CA LEU A 18 -12.35 -21.79 18.93
C LEU A 18 -12.76 -21.23 17.56
N GLY A 19 -13.86 -21.81 17.08
CA GLY A 19 -14.37 -21.67 15.76
C GLY A 19 -14.97 -20.33 15.45
N HIS A 20 -14.73 -19.65 14.61
CA HIS A 20 -15.32 -19.10 13.39
C HIS A 20 -14.20 -19.21 12.34
N ARG A 21 -14.44 -19.84 11.22
CA ARG A 21 -13.54 -19.80 10.07
C ARG A 21 -13.42 -18.33 9.67
N GLN A 22 -12.55 -17.58 10.38
CA GLN A 22 -12.19 -16.24 10.01
C GLN A 22 -11.46 -16.33 8.69
N ASP A 23 -11.93 -15.57 7.72
CA ASP A 23 -11.28 -15.34 6.46
C ASP A 23 -9.78 -15.12 6.69
N ARG A 24 -8.94 -16.01 6.19
CA ARG A 24 -7.50 -15.77 6.18
C ARG A 24 -7.23 -14.69 5.16
N PRO A 25 -6.82 -13.48 5.58
CA PRO A 25 -6.56 -12.42 4.62
C PRO A 25 -5.51 -12.88 3.60
N GLY A 26 -5.65 -12.48 2.34
CA GLY A 26 -4.63 -12.60 1.32
C GLY A 26 -4.55 -13.91 0.56
N ARG A 27 -5.49 -14.83 0.69
CA ARG A 27 -5.60 -15.92 -0.26
C ARG A 27 -6.36 -15.41 -1.47
N ILE A 28 -5.64 -15.13 -2.58
CA ILE A 28 -6.29 -14.94 -3.88
C ILE A 28 -7.16 -16.16 -4.13
N ALA A 29 -8.43 -15.94 -4.49
CA ALA A 29 -9.33 -17.04 -4.79
C ALA A 29 -8.65 -17.98 -5.79
N ALA A 30 -8.62 -19.28 -5.47
CA ALA A 30 -8.33 -20.28 -6.47
C ALA A 30 -9.31 -20.07 -7.64
N ASP A 31 -8.85 -20.36 -8.85
CA ASP A 31 -9.70 -20.18 -10.05
C ASP A 31 -11.04 -20.94 -9.98
N ALA A 32 -11.11 -22.01 -9.19
CA ALA A 32 -12.35 -22.70 -8.81
C ALA A 32 -12.24 -23.15 -7.35
N GLY A 33 -13.37 -23.22 -6.62
CA GLY A 33 -13.31 -23.62 -5.22
C GLY A 33 -14.62 -23.45 -4.45
N THR A 34 -14.49 -23.33 -3.14
CA THR A 34 -15.60 -23.17 -2.20
C THR A 34 -15.44 -21.84 -1.47
N CYS A 35 -16.52 -21.09 -1.35
CA CYS A 35 -16.54 -19.83 -0.62
C CYS A 35 -16.31 -20.09 0.88
N PRO A 36 -15.34 -19.43 1.54
CA PRO A 36 -15.08 -19.66 2.96
C PRO A 36 -16.18 -19.12 3.87
N ARG A 37 -17.08 -18.27 3.33
CA ARG A 37 -18.15 -17.64 4.11
C ARG A 37 -19.47 -18.43 4.06
N CYS A 38 -19.80 -19.01 2.91
CA CYS A 38 -21.11 -19.65 2.72
C CYS A 38 -21.05 -21.08 2.16
N ASP A 39 -19.84 -21.63 2.00
CA ASP A 39 -19.54 -22.97 1.49
C ASP A 39 -20.11 -23.26 0.07
N SER A 40 -20.62 -22.27 -0.65
CA SER A 40 -21.06 -22.45 -2.04
C SER A 40 -19.86 -22.68 -2.95
N HIS A 41 -20.04 -23.60 -3.93
CA HIS A 41 -19.04 -23.88 -4.95
C HIS A 41 -19.12 -22.85 -6.09
N TYR A 42 -17.99 -22.53 -6.67
CA TYR A 42 -17.88 -21.62 -7.82
C TYR A 42 -16.83 -22.13 -8.82
N SER A 43 -17.07 -21.83 -10.08
CA SER A 43 -16.09 -22.04 -11.15
C SER A 43 -15.17 -20.83 -11.33
N ALA A 44 -14.05 -21.04 -12.00
CA ALA A 44 -13.11 -19.98 -12.36
C ALA A 44 -13.79 -18.87 -13.18
N ASP A 45 -14.65 -19.24 -14.12
CA ASP A 45 -15.34 -18.30 -15.00
C ASP A 45 -16.38 -17.46 -14.26
N GLU A 46 -17.12 -18.05 -13.32
CA GLU A 46 -18.02 -17.30 -12.45
C GLU A 46 -17.28 -16.27 -11.62
N MET A 47 -16.15 -16.67 -11.04
CA MET A 47 -15.35 -15.76 -10.22
C MET A 47 -14.76 -14.61 -11.05
N ARG A 48 -14.25 -14.88 -12.25
CA ARG A 48 -13.75 -13.82 -13.13
C ARG A 48 -14.86 -12.86 -13.55
N ARG A 49 -16.01 -13.39 -14.04
CA ARG A 49 -17.16 -12.55 -14.43
C ARG A 49 -17.73 -11.73 -13.29
N ASN A 50 -17.65 -12.24 -12.07
CA ASN A 50 -18.16 -11.57 -10.87
C ASN A 50 -17.06 -10.79 -10.12
N MET A 51 -15.95 -10.45 -10.78
CA MET A 51 -14.85 -9.65 -10.21
C MET A 51 -14.33 -10.19 -8.87
N ARG A 52 -14.21 -11.53 -8.74
CA ARG A 52 -13.79 -12.20 -7.49
C ARG A 52 -14.71 -11.90 -6.29
N VAL A 53 -15.99 -11.70 -6.54
CA VAL A 53 -17.03 -11.60 -5.51
C VAL A 53 -17.86 -12.89 -5.54
N CYS A 54 -18.13 -13.50 -4.40
CA CYS A 54 -18.94 -14.70 -4.32
C CYS A 54 -20.36 -14.43 -4.85
N PRO A 55 -20.83 -15.15 -5.86
CA PRO A 55 -22.15 -14.92 -6.43
C PRO A 55 -23.30 -15.24 -5.45
N ALA A 56 -23.05 -16.11 -4.46
CA ALA A 56 -24.08 -16.55 -3.52
C ALA A 56 -24.22 -15.62 -2.30
N CYS A 57 -23.11 -15.15 -1.71
CA CYS A 57 -23.16 -14.39 -0.46
C CYS A 57 -22.49 -12.99 -0.52
N GLY A 58 -21.95 -12.60 -1.68
CA GLY A 58 -21.29 -11.31 -1.83
C GLY A 58 -19.94 -11.19 -1.11
N HIS A 59 -19.33 -12.31 -0.68
CA HIS A 59 -18.00 -12.27 -0.08
C HIS A 59 -16.95 -11.80 -1.10
N HIS A 60 -16.17 -10.77 -0.74
CA HIS A 60 -15.11 -10.20 -1.57
C HIS A 60 -13.80 -10.95 -1.32
N PHE A 61 -13.32 -11.70 -2.29
CA PHE A 61 -12.03 -12.36 -2.21
C PHE A 61 -10.88 -11.39 -2.44
N ALA A 62 -9.68 -11.75 -1.95
CA ALA A 62 -8.47 -11.03 -2.29
C ALA A 62 -8.20 -11.07 -3.81
N VAL A 63 -7.70 -9.98 -4.35
CA VAL A 63 -7.41 -9.78 -5.78
C VAL A 63 -6.02 -9.18 -5.90
N SER A 64 -5.26 -9.58 -6.92
CA SER A 64 -3.95 -9.02 -7.18
C SER A 64 -4.03 -7.55 -7.64
N ALA A 65 -2.94 -6.79 -7.44
CA ALA A 65 -2.91 -5.39 -7.85
C ALA A 65 -3.14 -5.21 -9.35
N ARG A 66 -2.58 -6.08 -10.20
CA ARG A 66 -2.77 -6.01 -11.65
C ARG A 66 -4.20 -6.32 -12.06
N GLU A 67 -4.83 -7.36 -11.47
CA GLU A 67 -6.25 -7.65 -11.71
C GLU A 67 -7.16 -6.49 -11.24
N ARG A 68 -6.77 -5.76 -10.18
CA ARG A 68 -7.48 -4.54 -9.75
C ARG A 68 -7.39 -3.42 -10.77
N LEU A 69 -6.23 -3.21 -11.38
CA LEU A 69 -6.09 -2.23 -12.46
C LEU A 69 -7.01 -2.56 -13.64
N GLU A 70 -7.09 -3.85 -14.03
CA GLU A 70 -8.02 -4.32 -15.08
C GLU A 70 -9.49 -4.17 -14.70
N GLN A 71 -9.84 -4.29 -13.40
CA GLN A 71 -11.21 -4.11 -12.92
C GLN A 71 -11.63 -2.64 -12.87
N LEU A 72 -10.70 -1.71 -12.67
CA LEU A 72 -10.96 -0.26 -12.60
C LEU A 72 -10.96 0.39 -13.98
N GLY A 73 -10.03 0.00 -14.84
CA GLY A 73 -9.87 0.50 -16.20
C GLY A 73 -10.33 -0.47 -17.27
N GLU A 74 -9.87 -0.26 -18.50
CA GLU A 74 -10.04 -1.21 -19.59
C GLU A 74 -8.98 -2.33 -19.48
N PRO A 75 -9.31 -3.58 -19.83
CA PRO A 75 -8.34 -4.68 -19.80
C PRO A 75 -7.10 -4.37 -20.65
N GLY A 76 -5.91 -4.44 -20.03
CA GLY A 76 -4.64 -4.07 -20.66
C GLY A 76 -4.46 -2.57 -20.95
N GLY A 77 -5.42 -1.72 -20.56
CA GLY A 77 -5.43 -0.28 -20.79
C GLY A 77 -4.71 0.53 -19.73
N TYR A 78 -3.65 0.00 -19.11
CA TYR A 78 -2.84 0.74 -18.14
C TYR A 78 -1.35 0.66 -18.48
N THR A 79 -0.60 1.67 -18.06
CA THR A 79 0.87 1.70 -18.13
C THR A 79 1.45 1.68 -16.74
N GLU A 80 2.15 0.60 -16.37
CA GLU A 80 2.81 0.47 -15.07
C GLU A 80 3.96 1.48 -14.96
N LEU A 81 4.00 2.19 -13.84
CA LEU A 81 5.01 3.19 -13.52
C LEU A 81 6.04 2.59 -12.53
N TRP A 82 7.32 2.81 -12.81
CA TRP A 82 8.46 2.35 -11.99
C TRP A 82 8.43 0.85 -11.64
N PRO A 83 8.24 -0.05 -12.62
CA PRO A 83 8.24 -1.49 -12.37
C PRO A 83 9.62 -2.01 -11.90
N GLU A 84 10.67 -1.24 -12.15
CA GLU A 84 12.07 -1.56 -11.80
C GLU A 84 12.35 -1.37 -10.30
N LEU A 85 11.57 -0.55 -9.58
CA LEU A 85 11.77 -0.33 -8.15
C LEU A 85 11.37 -1.57 -7.35
N ARG A 86 12.35 -2.13 -6.63
CA ARG A 86 12.23 -3.37 -5.89
C ARG A 86 12.63 -3.20 -4.43
N ALA A 87 12.02 -4.02 -3.56
CA ALA A 87 12.42 -4.10 -2.17
C ALA A 87 13.90 -4.46 -2.03
N ALA A 88 14.54 -3.93 -1.00
CA ALA A 88 15.91 -4.23 -0.62
C ALA A 88 15.99 -4.42 0.90
N ASP A 89 17.08 -5.06 1.36
CA ASP A 89 17.35 -5.29 2.78
C ASP A 89 18.55 -4.46 3.27
N PRO A 90 18.37 -3.14 3.55
CA PRO A 90 19.46 -2.30 4.03
C PRO A 90 19.88 -2.62 5.47
N LEU A 91 19.01 -3.28 6.25
CA LEU A 91 19.25 -3.60 7.65
C LEU A 91 19.83 -4.99 7.88
N GLN A 92 19.91 -5.84 6.83
CA GLN A 92 20.30 -7.25 6.92
C GLN A 92 19.46 -7.99 7.98
N PHE A 93 18.15 -7.74 7.95
CA PHE A 93 17.22 -8.26 8.95
C PHE A 93 17.03 -9.77 8.82
N THR A 94 17.09 -10.44 9.96
CA THR A 94 16.82 -11.87 10.07
C THR A 94 15.97 -12.14 11.30
N ASP A 95 14.84 -12.84 11.12
CA ASP A 95 14.04 -13.43 12.20
C ASP A 95 14.12 -14.96 12.09
N LEU A 96 13.04 -15.66 11.74
CA LEU A 96 13.03 -17.09 11.43
C LEU A 96 13.75 -17.41 10.12
N LYS A 97 13.90 -16.41 9.23
CA LYS A 97 14.66 -16.48 7.98
C LYS A 97 15.09 -15.07 7.54
N PRO A 98 16.17 -14.95 6.72
CA PRO A 98 16.62 -13.67 6.20
C PRO A 98 15.52 -12.93 5.42
N TYR A 99 15.47 -11.60 5.55
CA TYR A 99 14.49 -10.78 4.83
C TYR A 99 14.63 -10.88 3.31
N VAL A 100 15.85 -11.00 2.79
CA VAL A 100 16.12 -11.22 1.36
C VAL A 100 15.42 -12.48 0.83
N GLU A 101 15.37 -13.56 1.61
CA GLU A 101 14.64 -14.78 1.22
C GLU A 101 13.14 -14.54 1.12
N ARG A 102 12.58 -13.74 2.05
CA ARG A 102 11.15 -13.35 2.02
C ARG A 102 10.83 -12.51 0.81
N ILE A 103 11.72 -11.58 0.42
CA ILE A 103 11.58 -10.78 -0.80
C ILE A 103 11.54 -11.72 -2.01
N THR A 104 12.52 -12.59 -2.15
CA THR A 104 12.60 -13.55 -3.27
C THR A 104 11.37 -14.44 -3.38
N GLU A 105 10.87 -14.95 -2.24
CA GLU A 105 9.63 -15.75 -2.21
C GLU A 105 8.41 -14.93 -2.61
N ALA A 106 8.30 -13.68 -2.14
CA ALA A 106 7.19 -12.80 -2.48
C ALA A 106 7.19 -12.44 -3.97
N GLU A 107 8.36 -12.10 -4.52
CA GLU A 107 8.56 -11.85 -5.96
C GLU A 107 8.20 -13.08 -6.80
N GLY A 108 8.72 -14.25 -6.44
CA GLY A 108 8.43 -15.51 -7.14
C GLY A 108 6.95 -15.90 -7.10
N LYS A 109 6.26 -15.59 -6.01
CA LYS A 109 4.83 -15.90 -5.84
C LYS A 109 3.92 -14.93 -6.57
N THR A 110 4.27 -13.64 -6.62
CA THR A 110 3.38 -12.56 -7.09
C THR A 110 3.77 -12.02 -8.45
N GLY A 111 5.02 -12.20 -8.86
CA GLY A 111 5.60 -11.54 -10.03
C GLY A 111 5.75 -10.01 -9.87
N LEU A 112 5.63 -9.50 -8.63
CA LEU A 112 5.76 -8.08 -8.31
C LEU A 112 7.12 -7.81 -7.66
N GLY A 113 7.70 -6.65 -7.92
CA GLY A 113 8.92 -6.21 -7.22
C GLY A 113 8.65 -5.60 -5.85
N GLU A 114 7.38 -5.25 -5.55
CA GLU A 114 6.96 -4.67 -4.28
C GLU A 114 5.44 -4.79 -4.08
N ALA A 115 4.97 -4.54 -2.84
CA ALA A 115 3.57 -4.66 -2.42
C ALA A 115 2.65 -3.54 -2.99
N ILE A 116 3.12 -2.72 -3.89
CA ILE A 116 2.36 -1.68 -4.57
C ILE A 116 2.68 -1.65 -6.06
N VAL A 117 1.63 -1.52 -6.88
CA VAL A 117 1.73 -1.25 -8.31
C VAL A 117 1.16 0.13 -8.57
N CYS A 118 1.97 1.00 -9.17
CA CYS A 118 1.52 2.31 -9.63
C CYS A 118 1.34 2.28 -11.14
N ALA A 119 0.29 2.92 -11.66
CA ALA A 119 0.00 2.93 -13.09
C ALA A 119 -0.74 4.20 -13.50
N GLU A 120 -0.60 4.57 -14.76
CA GLU A 120 -1.49 5.49 -15.46
C GLU A 120 -2.55 4.67 -16.21
N LEU A 121 -3.83 5.03 -16.08
CA LEU A 121 -4.95 4.34 -16.71
C LEU A 121 -6.09 5.31 -16.98
N GLU A 122 -7.10 4.83 -17.71
CA GLU A 122 -8.38 5.54 -17.82
C GLU A 122 -9.48 4.81 -17.05
N ILE A 123 -10.22 5.54 -16.22
CA ILE A 123 -11.42 5.05 -15.54
C ILE A 123 -12.64 5.74 -16.15
N ARG A 124 -13.47 4.99 -16.88
CA ARG A 124 -14.61 5.55 -17.60
C ARG A 124 -14.21 6.71 -18.52
N HIS A 125 -13.12 6.54 -19.25
CA HIS A 125 -12.51 7.52 -20.17
C HIS A 125 -11.95 8.79 -19.49
N ILE A 126 -11.76 8.77 -18.18
CA ILE A 126 -11.11 9.86 -17.44
C ILE A 126 -9.71 9.40 -17.06
N PRO A 127 -8.65 10.07 -17.54
CA PRO A 127 -7.28 9.72 -17.19
C PRO A 127 -7.04 9.88 -15.68
N ALA A 128 -6.33 8.94 -15.09
CA ALA A 128 -6.02 8.91 -13.67
C ALA A 128 -4.68 8.23 -13.40
N VAL A 129 -4.11 8.49 -12.25
CA VAL A 129 -3.00 7.72 -11.67
C VAL A 129 -3.57 6.78 -10.64
N ALA A 130 -3.16 5.51 -10.65
CA ALA A 130 -3.53 4.54 -9.64
C ALA A 130 -2.33 4.08 -8.84
N ALA A 131 -2.51 3.87 -7.52
CA ALA A 131 -1.57 3.26 -6.60
C ALA A 131 -2.28 2.12 -5.87
N ILE A 132 -2.04 0.89 -6.32
CA ILE A 132 -2.79 -0.31 -5.89
C ILE A 132 -1.90 -1.21 -5.06
N MET A 133 -2.26 -1.43 -3.79
CA MET A 133 -1.56 -2.36 -2.92
C MET A 133 -1.97 -3.81 -3.16
N ASP A 134 -1.00 -4.71 -3.05
CA ASP A 134 -1.19 -6.16 -3.18
C ASP A 134 -0.91 -6.88 -1.86
N PHE A 135 -1.96 -7.40 -1.24
CA PHE A 135 -1.82 -8.11 0.03
C PHE A 135 -1.03 -9.41 -0.08
N SER A 136 -0.95 -10.01 -1.27
CA SER A 136 -0.22 -11.27 -1.47
C SER A 136 1.30 -11.10 -1.42
N TYR A 137 1.80 -9.87 -1.63
CA TYR A 137 3.20 -9.52 -1.40
C TYR A 137 3.40 -9.14 0.07
N MET A 138 3.90 -10.05 0.88
CA MET A 138 4.24 -9.85 2.30
C MET A 138 3.13 -9.17 3.14
N GLY A 139 1.85 -9.55 2.89
CA GLY A 139 0.71 -8.96 3.59
C GLY A 139 0.42 -7.51 3.20
N GLY A 140 0.84 -7.07 2.02
CA GLY A 140 0.67 -5.68 1.59
C GLY A 140 1.41 -4.68 2.47
N SER A 141 2.46 -5.12 3.20
CA SER A 141 3.13 -4.28 4.18
C SER A 141 3.91 -3.14 3.53
N MET A 142 3.82 -1.94 4.14
CA MET A 142 4.47 -0.74 3.67
C MET A 142 5.93 -0.71 4.12
N GLY A 143 6.84 -0.94 3.17
CA GLY A 143 8.29 -0.72 3.29
C GLY A 143 8.74 0.55 2.59
N ALA A 144 10.04 0.79 2.56
CA ALA A 144 10.66 1.98 1.97
C ALA A 144 10.27 2.19 0.50
N VAL A 145 10.24 1.11 -0.29
CA VAL A 145 9.90 1.19 -1.72
C VAL A 145 8.40 1.39 -1.94
N VAL A 146 7.53 0.86 -1.07
CA VAL A 146 6.09 1.19 -1.12
C VAL A 146 5.90 2.69 -0.92
N GLY A 147 6.52 3.27 0.12
CA GLY A 147 6.43 4.70 0.38
C GLY A 147 7.03 5.55 -0.75
N GLU A 148 8.14 5.10 -1.36
CA GLU A 148 8.75 5.76 -2.51
C GLU A 148 7.84 5.75 -3.73
N LYS A 149 7.31 4.59 -4.13
CA LYS A 149 6.38 4.48 -5.26
C LYS A 149 5.13 5.32 -5.04
N PHE A 150 4.60 5.32 -3.81
CA PHE A 150 3.44 6.13 -3.45
C PHE A 150 3.74 7.64 -3.60
N ALA A 151 4.85 8.11 -3.05
CA ALA A 151 5.25 9.51 -3.16
C ALA A 151 5.45 9.92 -4.62
N ARG A 152 6.14 9.11 -5.41
CA ARG A 152 6.28 9.35 -6.86
C ARG A 152 4.95 9.37 -7.60
N ALA A 153 3.99 8.53 -7.20
CA ALA A 153 2.64 8.56 -7.77
C ALA A 153 1.92 9.87 -7.48
N CYS A 154 2.06 10.41 -6.26
CA CYS A 154 1.55 11.72 -5.88
C CYS A 154 2.21 12.85 -6.70
N GLU A 155 3.54 12.89 -6.76
CA GLU A 155 4.29 13.87 -7.56
C GLU A 155 3.92 13.80 -9.05
N TYR A 156 3.76 12.58 -9.59
CA TYR A 156 3.36 12.38 -10.99
C TYR A 156 1.95 12.89 -11.24
N ALA A 157 1.01 12.54 -10.35
CA ALA A 157 -0.37 12.99 -10.41
C ALA A 157 -0.47 14.52 -10.32
N ALA A 158 0.26 15.15 -9.38
CA ALA A 158 0.32 16.60 -9.24
C ALA A 158 0.86 17.28 -10.51
N ARG A 159 1.99 16.78 -11.05
CA ARG A 159 2.62 17.33 -12.26
C ARG A 159 1.75 17.20 -13.51
N LYS A 160 1.07 16.07 -13.65
CA LYS A 160 0.15 15.79 -14.77
C LYS A 160 -1.25 16.37 -14.54
N ARG A 161 -1.56 16.81 -13.34
CA ARG A 161 -2.91 17.22 -12.88
C ARG A 161 -3.94 16.12 -13.12
N LEU A 162 -3.56 14.87 -12.86
CA LEU A 162 -4.43 13.71 -12.94
C LEU A 162 -4.89 13.31 -11.54
N PRO A 163 -6.16 12.94 -11.33
CA PRO A 163 -6.62 12.43 -10.05
C PRO A 163 -5.84 11.18 -9.62
N LEU A 164 -5.63 11.02 -8.31
CA LEU A 164 -5.00 9.84 -7.75
C LEU A 164 -6.04 8.88 -7.18
N ILE A 165 -6.01 7.63 -7.62
CA ILE A 165 -6.85 6.55 -7.10
C ILE A 165 -5.96 5.61 -6.30
N VAL A 166 -6.22 5.48 -5.01
CA VAL A 166 -5.47 4.57 -4.14
C VAL A 166 -6.35 3.42 -3.71
N LEU A 167 -5.92 2.20 -3.98
CA LEU A 167 -6.57 1.02 -3.41
C LEU A 167 -5.64 0.39 -2.38
N SER A 168 -6.08 0.41 -1.13
CA SER A 168 -5.33 -0.08 0.00
C SER A 168 -5.75 -1.49 0.41
N SER A 169 -4.76 -2.38 0.57
CA SER A 169 -4.92 -3.70 1.19
C SER A 169 -3.62 -4.06 1.91
N SER A 170 -3.58 -3.89 3.23
CA SER A 170 -2.32 -3.92 3.96
C SER A 170 -2.47 -4.31 5.43
N GLY A 171 -1.47 -5.05 5.92
CA GLY A 171 -1.27 -5.31 7.35
C GLY A 171 -0.57 -4.18 8.11
N GLY A 172 -0.11 -3.10 7.43
CA GLY A 172 0.56 -1.96 8.04
C GLY A 172 2.03 -1.81 7.66
N ALA A 173 2.84 -1.19 8.54
CA ALA A 173 4.27 -0.99 8.32
C ALA A 173 5.04 -2.32 8.30
N ARG A 174 6.05 -2.43 7.42
CA ARG A 174 6.87 -3.63 7.23
C ARG A 174 7.87 -3.79 8.37
N MET A 175 7.65 -4.79 9.21
CA MET A 175 8.47 -5.06 10.40
C MET A 175 9.96 -5.26 10.07
N GLN A 176 10.27 -5.93 8.96
CA GLN A 176 11.62 -6.25 8.54
C GLN A 176 12.47 -5.01 8.21
N GLU A 177 11.85 -3.90 7.91
CA GLU A 177 12.51 -2.62 7.62
C GLU A 177 12.53 -1.66 8.82
N GLY A 178 12.02 -2.07 9.98
CA GLY A 178 12.11 -1.34 11.24
C GLY A 178 11.64 0.12 11.12
N THR A 179 12.47 1.05 11.59
CA THR A 179 12.19 2.49 11.54
C THR A 179 12.05 3.04 10.12
N LEU A 180 12.69 2.43 9.11
CA LEU A 180 12.54 2.88 7.72
C LEU A 180 11.10 2.72 7.25
N ALA A 181 10.43 1.64 7.63
CA ALA A 181 9.02 1.43 7.34
C ALA A 181 8.12 2.45 8.07
N LEU A 182 8.44 2.80 9.33
CA LEU A 182 7.68 3.81 10.08
C LEU A 182 7.81 5.21 9.47
N MET A 183 9.00 5.56 8.95
CA MET A 183 9.21 6.85 8.27
C MET A 183 8.38 7.00 6.99
N GLN A 184 7.92 5.89 6.38
CA GLN A 184 7.05 5.97 5.21
C GLN A 184 5.66 6.53 5.54
N MET A 185 5.21 6.40 6.78
CA MET A 185 3.94 7.03 7.20
C MET A 185 4.01 8.55 7.02
N ALA A 186 5.05 9.20 7.54
CA ALA A 186 5.24 10.64 7.37
C ALA A 186 5.45 11.02 5.89
N LYS A 187 6.27 10.24 5.16
CA LYS A 187 6.57 10.49 3.74
C LYS A 187 5.31 10.47 2.88
N THR A 188 4.43 9.50 3.08
CA THR A 188 3.19 9.37 2.29
C THR A 188 2.18 10.46 2.62
N VAL A 189 2.12 10.92 3.88
CA VAL A 189 1.27 12.06 4.29
C VAL A 189 1.75 13.36 3.63
N ILE A 190 3.06 13.62 3.65
CA ILE A 190 3.64 14.80 2.99
C ILE A 190 3.35 14.78 1.48
N ALA A 191 3.46 13.61 0.84
CA ALA A 191 3.17 13.50 -0.58
C ALA A 191 1.69 13.76 -0.93
N LEU A 192 0.75 13.43 -0.03
CA LEU A 192 -0.66 13.80 -0.19
C LEU A 192 -0.89 15.30 -0.01
N ASP A 193 -0.16 15.95 0.89
CA ASP A 193 -0.25 17.41 1.08
C ASP A 193 0.14 18.17 -0.19
N GLU A 194 1.15 17.69 -0.91
CA GLU A 194 1.52 18.22 -2.24
C GLU A 194 0.39 18.10 -3.27
N LEU A 195 -0.39 17.01 -3.24
CA LEU A 195 -1.58 16.86 -4.10
C LEU A 195 -2.67 17.85 -3.73
N ALA A 196 -2.89 18.07 -2.42
CA ALA A 196 -3.86 19.04 -1.93
C ALA A 196 -3.48 20.48 -2.37
N GLU A 197 -2.20 20.86 -2.26
CA GLU A 197 -1.69 22.13 -2.78
C GLU A 197 -1.89 22.27 -4.30
N ALA A 198 -1.67 21.17 -5.04
CA ALA A 198 -1.90 21.12 -6.48
C ALA A 198 -3.41 21.07 -6.85
N ARG A 199 -4.30 20.92 -5.87
CA ARG A 199 -5.76 20.75 -6.05
C ARG A 199 -6.07 19.55 -6.97
N VAL A 200 -5.37 18.46 -6.76
CA VAL A 200 -5.57 17.19 -7.46
C VAL A 200 -6.32 16.24 -6.53
N PRO A 201 -7.50 15.75 -6.92
CA PRO A 201 -8.33 14.94 -6.04
C PRO A 201 -7.72 13.55 -5.79
N VAL A 202 -7.91 13.04 -4.57
CA VAL A 202 -7.50 11.72 -4.11
C VAL A 202 -8.73 10.90 -3.73
N ILE A 203 -8.94 9.78 -4.40
CA ILE A 203 -10.01 8.83 -4.08
C ILE A 203 -9.38 7.57 -3.49
N LEU A 204 -9.77 7.24 -2.27
CA LEU A 204 -9.33 6.02 -1.59
C LEU A 204 -10.37 4.91 -1.73
N VAL A 205 -9.88 3.68 -1.89
CA VAL A 205 -10.67 2.44 -1.81
C VAL A 205 -10.00 1.53 -0.79
N LEU A 206 -10.68 1.25 0.30
CA LEU A 206 -10.18 0.41 1.38
C LEU A 206 -10.68 -1.01 1.21
N ALA A 207 -9.79 -1.91 0.80
CA ALA A 207 -10.07 -3.34 0.69
C ALA A 207 -9.65 -4.09 1.97
N HIS A 208 -10.05 -5.35 2.07
CA HIS A 208 -9.73 -6.20 3.22
C HIS A 208 -8.33 -6.80 3.13
N PRO A 209 -7.51 -6.66 4.21
CA PRO A 209 -7.60 -5.71 5.31
C PRO A 209 -6.87 -4.40 4.98
N THR A 210 -7.24 -3.29 5.62
CA THR A 210 -6.46 -2.04 5.63
C THR A 210 -6.19 -1.67 7.08
N THR A 211 -4.98 -1.95 7.57
CA THR A 211 -4.67 -1.85 9.00
C THR A 211 -3.31 -1.19 9.29
N GLY A 212 -3.06 -0.94 10.56
CA GLY A 212 -1.78 -0.48 11.09
C GLY A 212 -1.35 0.88 10.55
N GLY A 213 -0.05 0.99 10.28
CA GLY A 213 0.56 2.24 9.78
C GLY A 213 0.00 2.74 8.45
N VAL A 214 -0.55 1.85 7.61
CA VAL A 214 -1.19 2.26 6.34
C VAL A 214 -2.50 2.99 6.62
N TRP A 215 -3.37 2.44 7.47
CA TRP A 215 -4.59 3.13 7.90
C TRP A 215 -4.28 4.42 8.67
N ALA A 216 -3.26 4.43 9.52
CA ALA A 216 -2.85 5.59 10.31
C ALA A 216 -2.05 6.64 9.50
N SER A 217 -1.92 6.50 8.20
CA SER A 217 -1.25 7.46 7.32
C SER A 217 -2.11 7.76 6.10
N PHE A 218 -1.64 7.46 4.90
CA PHE A 218 -2.30 7.88 3.66
C PHE A 218 -3.71 7.31 3.46
N ALA A 219 -4.01 6.13 4.00
CA ALA A 219 -5.30 5.47 3.73
C ALA A 219 -6.49 6.10 4.49
N SER A 220 -6.27 7.11 5.32
CA SER A 220 -7.30 7.90 6.02
C SER A 220 -7.41 9.35 5.54
N LEU A 221 -6.70 9.72 4.45
CA LEU A 221 -6.53 11.12 4.03
C LEU A 221 -7.01 11.37 2.59
N GLY A 222 -8.04 10.66 2.13
CA GLY A 222 -8.65 10.89 0.81
C GLY A 222 -9.68 12.01 0.83
N ASP A 223 -9.90 12.65 -0.31
CA ASP A 223 -11.02 13.56 -0.52
C ASP A 223 -12.36 12.81 -0.57
N VAL A 224 -12.32 11.56 -1.09
CA VAL A 224 -13.43 10.61 -1.05
C VAL A 224 -12.87 9.24 -0.69
N THR A 225 -13.46 8.61 0.30
CA THR A 225 -13.02 7.31 0.81
C THR A 225 -14.14 6.27 0.72
N TYR A 226 -13.95 5.30 -0.14
CA TYR A 226 -14.80 4.11 -0.24
C TYR A 226 -14.18 2.93 0.49
N ALA A 227 -15.03 1.99 0.92
CA ALA A 227 -14.56 0.69 1.39
C ALA A 227 -15.32 -0.45 0.71
N GLU A 228 -14.68 -1.61 0.55
CA GLU A 228 -15.38 -2.81 0.13
C GLU A 228 -16.20 -3.40 1.27
N PRO A 229 -17.38 -4.02 0.99
CA PRO A 229 -18.22 -4.64 2.00
C PRO A 229 -17.46 -5.61 2.90
N GLY A 230 -17.61 -5.45 4.21
CA GLY A 230 -16.99 -6.30 5.23
C GLY A 230 -15.47 -6.15 5.36
N ALA A 231 -14.83 -5.19 4.69
CA ALA A 231 -13.40 -4.94 4.84
C ALA A 231 -13.04 -4.63 6.30
N LEU A 232 -11.93 -5.19 6.78
CA LEU A 232 -11.36 -4.84 8.08
C LEU A 232 -10.53 -3.58 7.94
N ILE A 233 -10.93 -2.53 8.63
CA ILE A 233 -10.29 -1.21 8.64
C ILE A 233 -10.07 -0.84 10.09
N ALA A 234 -8.83 -0.89 10.56
CA ALA A 234 -8.51 -0.62 11.96
C ALA A 234 -7.03 -0.32 12.14
N PHE A 235 -6.67 0.45 13.16
CA PHE A 235 -5.25 0.63 13.49
C PHE A 235 -4.63 -0.69 13.96
N SER A 236 -5.24 -1.36 14.93
CA SER A 236 -4.77 -2.67 15.39
C SER A 236 -5.73 -3.78 14.98
N GLY A 237 -5.19 -4.92 14.55
CA GLY A 237 -6.00 -6.10 14.26
C GLY A 237 -6.72 -6.61 15.51
N PRO A 238 -7.94 -7.19 15.38
CA PRO A 238 -8.71 -7.68 16.52
C PRO A 238 -7.93 -8.60 17.46
N ARG A 239 -7.14 -9.51 16.91
CA ARG A 239 -6.30 -10.44 17.69
C ARG A 239 -5.29 -9.73 18.58
N VAL A 240 -4.65 -8.68 18.07
CA VAL A 240 -3.64 -7.92 18.83
C VAL A 240 -4.30 -7.22 20.02
N ILE A 241 -5.50 -6.67 19.81
CA ILE A 241 -6.26 -6.00 20.88
C ILE A 241 -6.69 -7.04 21.91
N GLU A 242 -7.33 -8.13 21.50
CA GLU A 242 -7.80 -9.20 22.39
C GLU A 242 -6.67 -9.81 23.22
N GLU A 243 -5.49 -10.04 22.62
CA GLU A 243 -4.31 -10.57 23.31
C GLU A 243 -3.71 -9.55 24.29
N THR A 244 -3.76 -8.26 23.98
CA THR A 244 -3.15 -7.20 24.78
C THR A 244 -4.07 -6.72 25.91
N THR A 245 -5.34 -6.47 25.59
CA THR A 245 -6.31 -5.92 26.56
C THR A 245 -7.14 -7.00 27.24
N ARG A 246 -7.19 -8.22 26.67
CA ARG A 246 -8.07 -9.32 27.09
C ARG A 246 -9.56 -8.99 27.01
N GLU A 247 -9.92 -8.00 26.24
CA GLU A 247 -11.30 -7.60 25.98
C GLU A 247 -11.87 -8.38 24.80
N VAL A 248 -13.15 -8.71 24.88
CA VAL A 248 -13.92 -9.30 23.76
C VAL A 248 -14.42 -8.16 22.89
N LEU A 249 -13.96 -8.11 21.66
CA LEU A 249 -14.36 -7.07 20.72
C LEU A 249 -15.76 -7.35 20.12
N PRO A 250 -16.54 -6.31 19.80
CA PRO A 250 -17.77 -6.47 19.03
C PRO A 250 -17.50 -7.19 17.70
N SER A 251 -18.46 -7.99 17.24
CA SER A 251 -18.33 -8.77 15.98
C SER A 251 -18.16 -7.92 14.74
N ASP A 252 -18.59 -6.66 14.79
CA ASP A 252 -18.46 -5.64 13.74
C ASP A 252 -17.24 -4.72 13.93
N PHE A 253 -16.34 -5.03 14.89
CA PHE A 253 -15.16 -4.23 15.16
C PHE A 253 -14.31 -4.05 13.87
N GLY A 254 -14.03 -2.78 13.53
CA GLY A 254 -13.23 -2.42 12.37
C GLY A 254 -13.84 -2.77 11.02
N ARG A 255 -15.10 -3.19 10.95
CA ARG A 255 -15.76 -3.46 9.66
C ARG A 255 -16.08 -2.16 8.92
N ALA A 256 -16.05 -2.23 7.58
CA ALA A 256 -16.34 -1.10 6.71
C ALA A 256 -17.68 -0.42 7.05
N GLU A 257 -18.72 -1.23 7.34
CA GLU A 257 -20.05 -0.76 7.68
C GLU A 257 -20.04 0.05 8.99
N ARG A 258 -19.22 -0.36 9.97
CA ARG A 258 -19.04 0.39 11.22
C ARG A 258 -18.25 1.67 11.00
N GLN A 259 -17.23 1.65 10.12
CA GLN A 259 -16.47 2.85 9.77
C GLN A 259 -17.36 3.88 9.07
N LEU A 260 -18.28 3.43 8.20
CA LEU A 260 -19.30 4.28 7.61
C LEU A 260 -20.23 4.88 8.66
N ALA A 261 -20.74 4.07 9.58
CA ALA A 261 -21.60 4.53 10.67
C ALA A 261 -20.90 5.53 11.60
N ASN A 262 -19.58 5.42 11.74
CA ASN A 262 -18.75 6.36 12.52
C ASN A 262 -18.34 7.62 11.72
N GLY A 263 -18.67 7.72 10.44
CA GLY A 263 -18.31 8.84 9.57
C GLY A 263 -16.82 8.89 9.20
N GLN A 264 -16.12 7.76 9.24
CA GLN A 264 -14.69 7.66 8.88
C GLN A 264 -14.47 7.35 7.39
N ILE A 265 -15.50 6.94 6.69
CA ILE A 265 -15.53 6.73 5.24
C ILE A 265 -16.83 7.25 4.67
N ASP A 266 -16.88 7.51 3.37
CA ASP A 266 -18.02 8.13 2.71
C ASP A 266 -19.07 7.12 2.23
N ASP A 267 -18.64 5.89 1.81
CA ASP A 267 -19.59 4.86 1.39
C ASP A 267 -18.94 3.46 1.41
N VAL A 268 -19.79 2.44 1.53
CA VAL A 268 -19.40 1.03 1.35
C VAL A 268 -19.87 0.57 -0.02
N VAL A 269 -18.93 0.32 -0.92
CA VAL A 269 -19.19 0.11 -2.34
C VAL A 269 -18.77 -1.29 -2.78
N ASP A 270 -19.69 -2.04 -3.38
CA ASP A 270 -19.36 -3.32 -3.99
C ASP A 270 -18.33 -3.14 -5.12
N ARG A 271 -17.36 -4.03 -5.17
CA ARG A 271 -16.27 -4.03 -6.16
C ARG A 271 -16.77 -3.88 -7.59
N ARG A 272 -17.89 -4.53 -7.91
CA ARG A 272 -18.51 -4.51 -9.23
C ARG A 272 -19.02 -3.13 -9.65
N GLU A 273 -19.21 -2.24 -8.67
CA GLU A 273 -19.69 -0.86 -8.90
C GLU A 273 -18.58 0.19 -8.78
N LEU A 274 -17.38 -0.18 -8.25
CA LEU A 274 -16.31 0.77 -7.93
C LEU A 274 -15.90 1.63 -9.13
N ALA A 275 -15.64 1.04 -10.30
CA ALA A 275 -15.24 1.80 -11.48
C ALA A 275 -16.30 2.83 -11.89
N THR A 276 -17.59 2.49 -11.74
CA THR A 276 -18.71 3.40 -12.03
C THR A 276 -18.82 4.52 -10.98
N ARG A 277 -18.66 4.17 -9.69
CA ARG A 277 -18.72 5.17 -8.60
C ARG A 277 -17.56 6.14 -8.68
N ILE A 278 -16.34 5.63 -8.85
CA ILE A 278 -15.14 6.46 -9.03
C ILE A 278 -15.28 7.35 -10.26
N GLY A 279 -15.68 6.80 -11.40
CA GLY A 279 -15.87 7.59 -12.63
C GLY A 279 -16.88 8.73 -12.48
N ARG A 280 -17.97 8.55 -11.71
CA ARG A 280 -18.93 9.63 -11.40
C ARG A 280 -18.29 10.74 -10.57
N VAL A 281 -17.51 10.38 -9.55
CA VAL A 281 -16.82 11.36 -8.71
C VAL A 281 -15.75 12.10 -9.52
N LEU A 282 -14.98 11.38 -10.32
CA LEU A 282 -13.98 11.98 -11.21
C LEU A 282 -14.59 12.96 -12.20
N ALA A 283 -15.76 12.65 -12.75
CA ALA A 283 -16.45 13.57 -13.66
C ALA A 283 -16.82 14.92 -13.01
N ILE A 284 -16.91 14.96 -11.67
CA ILE A 284 -17.22 16.18 -10.90
C ILE A 284 -15.93 16.85 -10.42
N MET A 285 -14.95 16.09 -9.93
CA MET A 285 -13.79 16.60 -9.22
C MET A 285 -12.54 16.74 -10.10
N ALA A 286 -12.43 15.95 -11.19
CA ALA A 286 -11.24 15.97 -12.02
C ALA A 286 -11.05 17.33 -12.69
N PRO A 287 -9.83 17.88 -12.74
CA PRO A 287 -9.55 19.09 -13.48
C PRO A 287 -9.99 18.96 -14.94
N PRO A 288 -10.51 20.03 -15.57
CA PRO A 288 -10.90 19.97 -16.96
C PRO A 288 -9.71 19.54 -17.86
N ALA A 289 -9.99 18.67 -18.84
CA ALA A 289 -8.98 18.19 -19.77
C ALA A 289 -8.26 19.36 -20.44
N GLY A 290 -6.94 19.38 -20.43
CA GLY A 290 -6.12 20.46 -20.96
C GLY A 290 -5.59 21.49 -19.96
N ALA A 291 -6.04 21.47 -18.70
CA ALA A 291 -5.52 22.35 -17.66
C ALA A 291 -4.02 22.15 -17.36
N GLY A 292 -3.46 20.99 -17.69
CA GLY A 292 -2.04 20.67 -17.51
C GLY A 292 -1.07 21.37 -18.47
N GLN A 293 -1.55 21.90 -19.63
CA GLN A 293 -0.68 22.57 -20.60
C GLN A 293 -0.31 23.99 -20.21
N GLN A 294 -1.04 24.63 -19.29
CA GLN A 294 -0.77 26.01 -18.87
C GLN A 294 0.14 26.13 -17.64
N ALA A 295 0.45 25.03 -16.95
CA ALA A 295 1.24 25.03 -15.71
C ALA A 295 2.78 24.84 -15.93
N GLN A 296 3.30 24.98 -17.13
CA GLN A 296 4.75 24.87 -17.41
C GLN A 296 5.61 25.99 -16.80
N GLY A 297 5.05 26.87 -15.96
CA GLY A 297 5.74 28.00 -15.34
C GLY A 297 5.91 27.93 -13.80
N SER A 298 5.42 26.91 -13.11
CA SER A 298 5.68 26.75 -11.68
C SER A 298 7.04 26.08 -11.48
N GLN A 299 8.00 26.87 -10.98
CA GLN A 299 9.31 26.36 -10.55
C GLN A 299 9.08 25.24 -9.50
N PRO A 300 9.93 24.18 -9.52
CA PRO A 300 9.94 23.19 -8.43
C PRO A 300 10.06 23.93 -7.11
N LEU A 301 9.21 23.59 -6.15
CA LEU A 301 9.20 24.24 -4.84
C LEU A 301 10.62 24.28 -4.26
N GLN A 302 11.09 25.48 -3.90
CA GLN A 302 12.48 25.75 -3.46
C GLN A 302 12.94 24.90 -2.26
N TRP A 303 12.00 24.29 -1.51
CA TRP A 303 12.35 23.42 -0.40
C TRP A 303 12.95 22.08 -0.85
N ALA A 304 12.55 21.52 -2.03
CA ALA A 304 13.12 20.28 -2.55
C ALA A 304 14.61 20.43 -2.88
N GLN A 305 15.02 21.62 -3.34
CA GLN A 305 16.43 21.95 -3.53
C GLN A 305 17.14 22.20 -2.20
N GLY A 306 16.44 22.77 -1.20
CA GLY A 306 16.95 22.97 0.16
C GLY A 306 17.06 21.68 0.97
N ALA A 307 16.09 20.74 0.80
CA ALA A 307 16.09 19.47 1.51
C ALA A 307 17.22 18.53 1.04
N ALA A 308 17.52 18.50 -0.26
CA ALA A 308 18.66 17.75 -0.78
C ALA A 308 19.99 18.32 -0.24
N GLY A 309 20.14 19.64 -0.19
CA GLY A 309 21.31 20.33 0.40
C GLY A 309 21.37 20.23 1.93
N GLY A 310 20.20 20.26 2.61
CA GLY A 310 20.08 20.11 4.06
C GLY A 310 20.35 18.68 4.53
N ALA A 311 19.82 17.68 3.81
CA ALA A 311 20.07 16.28 4.08
C ALA A 311 21.55 15.90 3.85
N ALA A 312 22.17 16.42 2.80
CA ALA A 312 23.60 16.23 2.53
C ALA A 312 24.49 16.87 3.63
N ARG A 313 24.12 18.06 4.15
CA ARG A 313 24.84 18.71 5.25
C ARG A 313 24.57 18.04 6.60
N ALA A 314 23.34 17.59 6.86
CA ALA A 314 23.00 16.82 8.07
C ALA A 314 23.68 15.45 8.07
N ALA A 315 23.75 14.76 6.92
CA ALA A 315 24.49 13.53 6.75
C ALA A 315 26.01 13.74 6.93
N GLY A 316 26.57 14.85 6.43
CA GLY A 316 27.97 15.22 6.62
C GLY A 316 28.32 15.48 8.10
N ASN A 317 27.46 16.15 8.86
CA ASN A 317 27.68 16.43 10.28
C ASN A 317 27.40 15.20 11.17
N ALA A 318 26.42 14.35 10.81
CA ALA A 318 26.18 13.07 11.49
C ALA A 318 27.31 12.05 11.24
N ALA A 319 27.94 12.08 10.06
CA ALA A 319 29.05 11.20 9.70
C ALA A 319 30.35 11.49 10.51
N ALA A 320 30.49 12.69 11.08
CA ALA A 320 31.65 13.06 11.90
C ALA A 320 31.70 12.31 13.25
N GLY A 321 30.58 11.72 13.70
CA GLY A 321 30.50 10.95 14.95
C GLY A 321 30.37 9.43 14.79
N ILE A 322 30.41 8.91 13.56
CA ILE A 322 30.21 7.50 13.28
C ILE A 322 31.56 6.74 13.25
N PRO A 323 31.70 5.58 13.94
CA PRO A 323 32.92 4.78 13.89
C PRO A 323 33.25 4.34 12.45
N ASP A 324 34.56 4.29 12.13
CA ASP A 324 35.07 3.99 10.76
C ASP A 324 34.54 2.69 10.13
N ALA A 325 34.17 1.72 10.94
CA ALA A 325 33.57 0.45 10.45
C ALA A 325 32.18 0.66 9.81
N VAL A 326 31.39 1.61 10.33
CA VAL A 326 30.05 1.93 9.82
C VAL A 326 30.20 2.86 8.60
N ARG A 327 31.17 3.76 8.60
CA ARG A 327 31.49 4.66 7.49
C ARG A 327 31.87 3.90 6.20
N LYS A 328 32.65 2.81 6.33
CA LYS A 328 33.04 1.94 5.19
C LYS A 328 31.84 1.17 4.60
N GLY A 329 30.81 0.87 5.41
CA GLY A 329 29.58 0.23 4.93
C GLY A 329 28.69 1.18 4.10
N ILE A 330 28.59 2.46 4.54
CA ILE A 330 27.73 3.45 3.90
C ILE A 330 28.29 3.90 2.54
N ASN A 331 29.62 4.09 2.42
CA ASN A 331 30.25 4.52 1.16
C ASN A 331 30.21 3.48 0.04
N LYS A 332 29.82 2.24 0.32
CA LYS A 332 29.64 1.19 -0.68
C LYS A 332 28.33 1.34 -1.50
N PHE A 333 27.40 2.19 -1.06
CA PHE A 333 26.06 2.35 -1.61
C PHE A 333 25.73 3.75 -2.14
N ILE A 334 26.71 4.68 -2.09
CA ILE A 334 26.58 6.02 -2.68
C ILE A 334 27.41 6.02 -3.96
N PRO A 335 26.84 6.15 -5.17
CA PRO A 335 27.62 6.35 -6.39
C PRO A 335 28.41 7.67 -6.24
N SER A 336 29.71 7.64 -6.51
CA SER A 336 30.52 8.85 -6.59
C SER A 336 30.05 9.71 -7.76
N THR A 337 29.73 10.97 -7.51
CA THR A 337 29.31 11.96 -8.52
C THR A 337 30.50 12.61 -9.24
N ASP A 338 31.67 11.97 -9.28
CA ASP A 338 32.93 12.58 -9.76
C ASP A 338 33.49 12.00 -11.08
N ASP A 339 32.64 11.43 -11.95
CA ASP A 339 33.12 10.88 -13.22
C ASP A 339 32.40 11.42 -14.49
N ASP A 340 31.95 12.65 -14.53
CA ASP A 340 31.36 13.25 -15.74
C ASP A 340 32.03 14.59 -16.18
N ASP A 341 33.36 14.74 -16.01
CA ASP A 341 34.08 15.86 -16.62
C ASP A 341 35.49 15.42 -17.09
N ALA A 342 35.61 14.58 -18.10
CA ALA A 342 36.81 14.46 -18.90
C ALA A 342 36.56 13.61 -20.15
N GLU A 343 36.12 14.26 -21.23
CA GLU A 343 36.51 13.95 -22.62
C GLU A 343 35.87 14.96 -23.56
N GLY A 344 36.69 15.91 -23.96
CA GLY A 344 36.41 16.89 -25.00
C GLY A 344 37.64 17.73 -25.26
N ASP A 345 38.59 17.16 -26.04
CA ASP A 345 39.47 17.87 -26.93
C ASP A 345 40.57 16.90 -27.44
N GLU A 346 40.34 16.33 -28.63
CA GLU A 346 41.27 16.23 -29.75
C GLU A 346 40.55 15.65 -30.97
#